data_d358af2c78043a096c5b51adc9692510
#
_entry.id   d358af2c78043a096c5b51adc9692510
#
_cell.length_a   1.000
_cell.length_b   1.000
_cell.length_c   1.000
_cell.angle_alpha   90.00
_cell.angle_beta   90.00
_cell.angle_gamma   90.00
#
_symmetry.space_group_name_H-M   'P 1'
#
loop_
_entity.id
_entity.type
_entity.pdbx_description
1 polymer ?
#
loop_
_entity_poly.entity_id
_entity_poly.type
_entity_poly.pdbx_seq_one_letter_code
_entity_poly.pdbx_strand_id
1 'polypeptide(L)'
;MSKAVLVYGIGISGCGAADILARQGKRVLLYNDAGHEVDADLKELLAKSGGQIVIGKKEGLLDDVEEVILSPGISLENQLVQEALRRGINVTGEAELAYRNYNGHIIGITGTNGKTTTTTLVGEMLATLPCVSKVGGNIGMALTKEVETMPDNSWQIGRAHV
;
A
#
# COMPACT_ATOMS: atom_id res chain seq x y z
N MET A 1 12.51 -14.61 16.13
CA MET A 1 11.96 -14.44 14.77
C MET A 1 11.70 -12.95 14.55
N SER A 2 11.91 -12.42 13.35
CA SER A 2 11.53 -11.05 13.04
C SER A 2 10.01 -10.91 13.11
N LYS A 3 9.52 -9.81 13.68
CA LYS A 3 8.09 -9.50 13.67
C LYS A 3 7.59 -9.36 12.23
N ALA A 4 6.33 -9.61 12.02
CA ALA A 4 5.71 -9.54 10.70
C ALA A 4 5.10 -8.16 10.43
N VAL A 5 4.99 -7.80 9.15
CA VAL A 5 4.11 -6.72 8.69
C VAL A 5 2.81 -7.33 8.20
N LEU A 6 1.69 -6.92 8.75
CA LEU A 6 0.36 -7.33 8.31
C LEU A 6 -0.12 -6.38 7.20
N VAL A 7 -0.38 -6.92 6.02
CA VAL A 7 -1.05 -6.18 4.95
C VAL A 7 -2.52 -6.62 4.91
N TYR A 8 -3.43 -5.69 5.21
CA TYR A 8 -4.86 -5.97 5.26
C TYR A 8 -5.56 -5.52 3.98
N GLY A 9 -6.10 -6.48 3.26
CA GLY A 9 -6.78 -6.35 1.97
C GLY A 9 -5.98 -6.99 0.85
N ILE A 10 -6.59 -7.96 0.14
CA ILE A 10 -6.03 -8.64 -1.01
C ILE A 10 -6.64 -8.05 -2.29
N GLY A 11 -6.43 -6.77 -2.50
CA GLY A 11 -6.70 -6.08 -3.76
C GLY A 11 -5.40 -5.63 -4.42
N ILE A 12 -5.51 -4.84 -5.48
CA ILE A 12 -4.36 -4.31 -6.23
C ILE A 12 -3.35 -3.62 -5.29
N SER A 13 -3.84 -2.72 -4.43
CA SER A 13 -3.00 -1.99 -3.46
C SER A 13 -2.34 -2.90 -2.43
N GLY A 14 -3.10 -3.84 -1.84
CA GLY A 14 -2.55 -4.76 -0.84
C GLY A 14 -1.55 -5.74 -1.43
N CYS A 15 -1.80 -6.29 -2.62
CA CYS A 15 -0.84 -7.13 -3.31
C CYS A 15 0.44 -6.34 -3.66
N GLY A 16 0.32 -5.08 -4.11
CA GLY A 16 1.47 -4.21 -4.36
C GLY A 16 2.29 -3.91 -3.10
N ALA A 17 1.62 -3.61 -1.99
CA ALA A 17 2.27 -3.41 -0.69
C ALA A 17 2.98 -4.67 -0.20
N ALA A 18 2.34 -5.83 -0.34
CA ALA A 18 2.94 -7.12 0.04
C ALA A 18 4.17 -7.46 -0.81
N ASP A 19 4.12 -7.18 -2.12
CA ASP A 19 5.23 -7.42 -3.04
C ASP A 19 6.47 -6.60 -2.64
N ILE A 20 6.34 -5.28 -2.47
CA ILE A 20 7.47 -4.42 -2.12
C ILE A 20 8.10 -4.79 -0.76
N LEU A 21 7.27 -5.08 0.23
CA LEU A 21 7.73 -5.49 1.56
C LEU A 21 8.46 -6.85 1.52
N ALA A 22 7.93 -7.81 0.78
CA ALA A 22 8.54 -9.13 0.64
C ALA A 22 9.88 -9.06 -0.12
N ARG A 23 10.01 -8.22 -1.16
CA ARG A 23 11.28 -7.93 -1.85
C ARG A 23 12.32 -7.31 -0.93
N GLN A 24 11.91 -6.55 0.07
CA GLN A 24 12.78 -6.01 1.11
C GLN A 24 13.15 -7.04 2.20
N GLY A 25 12.73 -8.29 2.05
CA GLY A 25 12.99 -9.37 3.01
C GLY A 25 12.15 -9.29 4.27
N LYS A 26 11.09 -8.47 4.29
CA LYS A 26 10.14 -8.43 5.40
C LYS A 26 9.26 -9.67 5.40
N ARG A 27 8.99 -10.22 6.58
CA ARG A 27 7.97 -11.25 6.76
C ARG A 27 6.60 -10.61 6.66
N VAL A 28 5.82 -10.97 5.64
CA VAL A 28 4.52 -10.36 5.36
C VAL A 28 3.38 -11.35 5.64
N LEU A 29 2.39 -10.91 6.40
CA LEU A 29 1.09 -11.58 6.53
C LEU A 29 0.10 -10.84 5.62
N LEU A 30 -0.20 -11.40 4.46
CA LEU A 30 -1.21 -10.83 3.55
C LEU A 30 -2.59 -11.36 3.94
N TYR A 31 -3.42 -10.51 4.55
CA TYR A 31 -4.68 -10.88 5.17
C TYR A 31 -5.90 -10.33 4.44
N ASN A 32 -6.95 -11.14 4.37
CA ASN A 32 -8.29 -10.69 3.98
C ASN A 32 -9.38 -11.47 4.73
N ASP A 33 -10.55 -10.85 4.94
CA ASP A 33 -11.70 -11.51 5.59
C ASP A 33 -12.31 -12.62 4.73
N ALA A 34 -12.31 -12.46 3.42
CA ALA A 34 -12.82 -13.45 2.47
C ALA A 34 -11.72 -13.88 1.49
N GLY A 35 -11.91 -15.05 0.88
CA GLY A 35 -10.99 -15.57 -0.12
C GLY A 35 -10.87 -14.62 -1.31
N HIS A 36 -9.64 -14.44 -1.79
CA HIS A 36 -9.33 -13.69 -3.00
C HIS A 36 -8.17 -14.39 -3.72
N GLU A 37 -8.19 -14.32 -5.03
CA GLU A 37 -7.13 -14.92 -5.82
C GLU A 37 -5.87 -14.05 -5.75
N VAL A 38 -4.73 -14.68 -5.48
CA VAL A 38 -3.43 -14.02 -5.42
C VAL A 38 -2.54 -14.64 -6.49
N ASP A 39 -1.80 -13.82 -7.18
CA ASP A 39 -0.86 -14.23 -8.22
C ASP A 39 0.17 -15.25 -7.68
N ALA A 40 0.57 -16.20 -8.54
CA ALA A 40 1.50 -17.27 -8.18
C ALA A 40 2.88 -16.72 -7.80
N ASP A 41 3.36 -15.70 -8.52
CA ASP A 41 4.66 -15.09 -8.27
C ASP A 41 4.70 -14.41 -6.90
N LEU A 42 3.61 -13.71 -6.52
CA LEU A 42 3.51 -13.10 -5.20
C LEU A 42 3.43 -14.16 -4.09
N LYS A 43 2.72 -15.27 -4.31
CA LYS A 43 2.68 -16.40 -3.35
C LYS A 43 4.08 -16.95 -3.10
N GLU A 44 4.84 -17.17 -4.16
CA GLU A 44 6.22 -17.67 -4.06
C GLU A 44 7.14 -16.68 -3.34
N LEU A 45 7.02 -15.39 -3.66
CA LEU A 45 7.80 -14.33 -3.03
C LEU A 45 7.51 -14.23 -1.52
N LEU A 46 6.23 -14.26 -1.14
CA LEU A 46 5.81 -14.30 0.27
C LEU A 46 6.39 -15.51 1.01
N ALA A 47 6.30 -16.70 0.41
CA ALA A 47 6.88 -17.91 1.00
C ALA A 47 8.39 -17.79 1.22
N LYS A 48 9.13 -17.23 0.24
CA LYS A 48 10.59 -17.00 0.35
C LYS A 48 10.96 -16.03 1.47
N SER A 49 10.14 -15.01 1.72
CA SER A 49 10.35 -14.05 2.82
C SER A 49 9.84 -14.53 4.18
N GLY A 50 9.37 -15.78 4.28
CA GLY A 50 8.77 -16.34 5.49
C GLY A 50 7.38 -15.80 5.81
N GLY A 51 6.76 -15.15 4.85
CA GLY A 51 5.40 -14.64 4.92
C GLY A 51 4.35 -15.68 4.54
N GLN A 52 3.09 -15.31 4.64
CA GLN A 52 1.96 -16.17 4.28
C GLN A 52 0.70 -15.37 3.95
N ILE A 53 -0.23 -16.03 3.25
CA ILE A 53 -1.57 -15.51 3.01
C ILE A 53 -2.50 -16.10 4.05
N VAL A 54 -3.28 -15.23 4.70
CA VAL A 54 -4.23 -15.62 5.77
C VAL A 54 -5.62 -15.14 5.37
N ILE A 55 -6.58 -16.07 5.35
CA ILE A 55 -7.97 -15.76 4.98
C ILE A 55 -8.89 -16.05 6.17
N GLY A 56 -9.70 -15.06 6.54
CA GLY A 56 -10.79 -15.16 7.53
C GLY A 56 -10.38 -15.39 8.98
N LYS A 57 -9.18 -15.92 9.24
CA LYS A 57 -8.71 -16.27 10.58
C LYS A 57 -8.09 -15.05 11.27
N LYS A 58 -8.77 -14.50 12.25
CA LYS A 58 -8.30 -13.32 13.03
C LYS A 58 -7.58 -13.67 14.34
N GLU A 59 -7.83 -14.86 14.88
CA GLU A 59 -7.26 -15.28 16.15
C GLU A 59 -5.73 -15.39 16.08
N GLY A 60 -5.03 -14.70 16.98
CA GLY A 60 -3.57 -14.67 17.04
C GLY A 60 -2.89 -13.89 15.89
N LEU A 61 -3.65 -13.30 14.97
CA LEU A 61 -3.10 -12.65 13.78
C LEU A 61 -2.18 -11.47 14.11
N LEU A 62 -2.44 -10.76 15.20
CA LEU A 62 -1.67 -9.58 15.63
C LEU A 62 -0.54 -9.89 16.64
N ASP A 63 -0.37 -11.13 17.06
CA ASP A 63 0.51 -11.47 18.20
C ASP A 63 2.00 -11.22 17.88
N ASP A 64 2.38 -11.33 16.63
CA ASP A 64 3.77 -11.18 16.18
C ASP A 64 3.91 -10.13 15.06
N VAL A 65 3.04 -9.09 15.10
CA VAL A 65 2.96 -8.01 14.11
C VAL A 65 3.57 -6.73 14.68
N GLU A 66 4.42 -6.07 13.89
CA GLU A 66 5.02 -4.76 14.24
C GLU A 66 4.31 -3.58 13.57
N GLU A 67 3.72 -3.81 12.41
CA GLU A 67 3.02 -2.78 11.63
C GLU A 67 1.87 -3.39 10.83
N VAL A 68 0.80 -2.62 10.67
CA VAL A 68 -0.34 -2.95 9.82
C VAL A 68 -0.42 -1.96 8.66
N ILE A 69 -0.40 -2.45 7.43
CA ILE A 69 -0.62 -1.67 6.22
C ILE A 69 -2.05 -1.90 5.73
N LEU A 70 -2.81 -0.84 5.61
CA LEU A 70 -4.20 -0.90 5.16
C LEU A 70 -4.33 -0.63 3.66
N SER A 71 -5.05 -1.49 2.97
CA SER A 71 -5.58 -1.15 1.64
C SER A 71 -6.65 -0.06 1.76
N PRO A 72 -6.80 0.83 0.75
CA PRO A 72 -7.74 1.97 0.81
C PRO A 72 -9.20 1.62 1.10
N GLY A 73 -9.62 0.38 0.81
CA GLY A 73 -10.98 -0.10 1.08
C GLY A 73 -11.24 -0.59 2.51
N ILE A 74 -10.22 -0.62 3.37
CA ILE A 74 -10.36 -1.10 4.75
C ILE A 74 -10.61 0.10 5.67
N SER A 75 -11.76 0.08 6.36
CA SER A 75 -12.13 1.13 7.31
C SER A 75 -11.27 1.10 8.58
N LEU A 76 -10.90 2.28 9.08
CA LEU A 76 -10.26 2.42 10.39
C LEU A 76 -11.15 1.92 11.55
N GLU A 77 -12.48 1.89 11.36
CA GLU A 77 -13.44 1.36 12.36
C GLU A 77 -13.48 -0.17 12.40
N ASN A 78 -12.79 -0.85 11.48
CA ASN A 78 -12.73 -2.32 11.47
C ASN A 78 -12.16 -2.84 12.79
N GLN A 79 -12.76 -3.88 13.34
CA GLN A 79 -12.41 -4.45 14.65
C GLN A 79 -10.93 -4.87 14.75
N LEU A 80 -10.36 -5.46 13.69
CA LEU A 80 -8.96 -5.86 13.66
C LEU A 80 -8.04 -4.64 13.70
N VAL A 81 -8.39 -3.58 12.98
CA VAL A 81 -7.66 -2.31 12.96
C VAL A 81 -7.70 -1.64 14.33
N GLN A 82 -8.88 -1.58 14.94
CA GLN A 82 -9.05 -1.03 16.29
C GLN A 82 -8.28 -1.83 17.35
N GLU A 83 -8.20 -3.15 17.20
CA GLU A 83 -7.40 -4.00 18.07
C GLU A 83 -5.91 -3.74 17.90
N ALA A 84 -5.43 -3.58 16.66
CA ALA A 84 -4.03 -3.21 16.38
C ALA A 84 -3.66 -1.88 17.05
N LEU A 85 -4.51 -0.85 16.91
CA LEU A 85 -4.33 0.46 17.55
C LEU A 85 -4.31 0.35 19.08
N ARG A 86 -5.22 -0.44 19.69
CA ARG A 86 -5.24 -0.68 21.15
C ARG A 86 -3.98 -1.37 21.67
N ARG A 87 -3.36 -2.22 20.84
CA ARG A 87 -2.08 -2.89 21.15
C ARG A 87 -0.87 -2.00 20.90
N GLY A 88 -1.07 -0.76 20.43
CA GLY A 88 0.03 0.16 20.09
C GLY A 88 0.79 -0.25 18.83
N ILE A 89 0.21 -1.10 17.97
CA ILE A 89 0.79 -1.47 16.68
C ILE A 89 0.59 -0.29 15.72
N ASN A 90 1.65 0.07 15.00
CA ASN A 90 1.58 1.13 13.99
C ASN A 90 0.62 0.73 12.86
N VAL A 91 -0.32 1.61 12.51
CA VAL A 91 -1.29 1.39 11.44
C VAL A 91 -1.13 2.50 10.41
N THR A 92 -0.79 2.13 9.18
CA THR A 92 -0.57 3.06 8.08
C THR A 92 -1.29 2.61 6.82
N GLY A 93 -1.46 3.54 5.87
CA GLY A 93 -2.03 3.23 4.56
C GLY A 93 -0.96 2.87 3.52
N GLU A 94 -1.40 2.24 2.42
CA GLU A 94 -0.55 1.91 1.27
C GLU A 94 0.17 3.15 0.69
N ALA A 95 -0.49 4.32 0.69
CA ALA A 95 0.10 5.56 0.22
C ALA A 95 1.31 6.01 1.06
N GLU A 96 1.26 5.83 2.38
CA GLU A 96 2.39 6.10 3.28
C GLU A 96 3.54 5.13 3.03
N LEU A 97 3.24 3.85 2.79
CA LEU A 97 4.25 2.86 2.42
C LEU A 97 4.92 3.23 1.09
N ALA A 98 4.15 3.66 0.08
CA ALA A 98 4.68 4.14 -1.18
C ALA A 98 5.61 5.35 -0.97
N TYR A 99 5.19 6.33 -0.16
CA TYR A 99 6.01 7.50 0.18
C TYR A 99 7.35 7.11 0.80
N ARG A 100 7.36 6.19 1.76
CA ARG A 100 8.60 5.73 2.42
C ARG A 100 9.57 5.00 1.47
N ASN A 101 9.05 4.49 0.36
CA ASN A 101 9.82 3.73 -0.63
C ASN A 101 10.11 4.50 -1.91
N TYR A 102 9.90 5.81 -1.91
CA TYR A 102 10.08 6.66 -3.06
C TYR A 102 11.06 7.79 -2.80
N ASN A 103 12.08 7.90 -3.66
CA ASN A 103 13.11 8.95 -3.60
C ASN A 103 12.78 10.20 -4.44
N GLY A 104 11.53 10.33 -4.87
CA GLY A 104 11.04 11.47 -5.63
C GLY A 104 10.10 12.37 -4.83
N HIS A 105 9.29 13.13 -5.55
CA HIS A 105 8.34 14.08 -4.98
C HIS A 105 6.91 13.55 -5.15
N ILE A 106 6.11 13.60 -4.09
CA ILE A 106 4.70 13.21 -4.13
C ILE A 106 3.81 14.43 -3.94
N ILE A 107 2.82 14.59 -4.84
CA ILE A 107 1.73 15.56 -4.68
C ILE A 107 0.46 14.77 -4.40
N GLY A 108 -0.03 14.84 -3.16
CA GLY A 108 -1.28 14.24 -2.74
C GLY A 108 -2.46 15.18 -2.96
N ILE A 109 -3.47 14.73 -3.72
CA ILE A 109 -4.68 15.52 -3.97
C ILE A 109 -5.87 14.83 -3.30
N THR A 110 -6.44 15.50 -2.31
CA THR A 110 -7.63 15.05 -1.58
C THR A 110 -8.76 16.07 -1.66
N GLY A 111 -9.95 15.69 -1.25
CA GLY A 111 -11.13 16.55 -1.21
C GLY A 111 -12.41 15.82 -1.62
N THR A 112 -13.55 16.41 -1.36
CA THR A 112 -14.87 15.86 -1.73
C THR A 112 -15.13 15.98 -3.23
N ASN A 113 -14.82 17.14 -3.82
CA ASN A 113 -15.05 17.45 -5.23
C ASN A 113 -13.76 17.95 -5.90
N GLY A 114 -13.71 17.91 -7.23
CA GLY A 114 -12.62 18.50 -8.02
C GLY A 114 -11.31 17.69 -8.07
N LYS A 115 -11.17 16.59 -7.32
CA LYS A 115 -9.94 15.80 -7.30
C LYS A 115 -9.42 15.45 -8.69
N THR A 116 -10.27 14.89 -9.54
CA THR A 116 -9.87 14.47 -10.90
C THR A 116 -9.38 15.66 -11.73
N THR A 117 -10.14 16.76 -11.75
CA THR A 117 -9.77 17.97 -12.51
C THR A 117 -8.45 18.55 -12.01
N THR A 118 -8.27 18.67 -10.70
CA THR A 118 -7.03 19.18 -10.10
C THR A 118 -5.84 18.26 -10.40
N THR A 119 -6.03 16.94 -10.30
CA THR A 119 -5.00 15.95 -10.63
C THR A 119 -4.55 16.05 -12.09
N THR A 120 -5.51 16.17 -13.02
CA THR A 120 -5.21 16.34 -14.44
C THR A 120 -4.45 17.63 -14.69
N LEU A 121 -4.93 18.75 -14.14
CA LEU A 121 -4.30 20.07 -14.33
C LEU A 121 -2.88 20.10 -13.78
N VAL A 122 -2.64 19.56 -12.58
CA VAL A 122 -1.30 19.46 -12.00
C VAL A 122 -0.40 18.57 -12.86
N GLY A 123 -0.93 17.45 -13.37
CA GLY A 123 -0.19 16.58 -14.28
C GLY A 123 0.22 17.29 -15.58
N GLU A 124 -0.69 18.05 -16.19
CA GLU A 124 -0.40 18.85 -17.38
C GLU A 124 0.64 19.95 -17.10
N MET A 125 0.54 20.64 -15.96
CA MET A 125 1.54 21.63 -15.56
C MET A 125 2.93 21.00 -15.38
N LEU A 126 3.04 19.87 -14.70
CA LEU A 126 4.32 19.18 -14.54
C LEU A 126 4.88 18.64 -15.84
N ALA A 127 4.03 18.25 -16.78
CA ALA A 127 4.48 17.80 -18.12
C ALA A 127 5.16 18.91 -18.95
N THR A 128 4.98 20.18 -18.58
CA THR A 128 5.68 21.31 -19.22
C THR A 128 7.10 21.54 -18.67
N LEU A 129 7.43 20.88 -17.55
CA LEU A 129 8.74 21.01 -16.90
C LEU A 129 9.69 19.91 -17.38
N PRO A 130 11.01 20.13 -17.33
CA PRO A 130 12.01 19.11 -17.67
C PRO A 130 12.17 18.07 -16.56
N CYS A 131 11.06 17.45 -16.13
CA CYS A 131 11.04 16.43 -15.10
C CYS A 131 10.14 15.26 -15.52
N VAL A 132 10.45 14.07 -15.01
CA VAL A 132 9.56 12.92 -15.16
C VAL A 132 8.42 13.08 -14.17
N SER A 133 7.18 13.06 -14.66
CA SER A 133 5.99 13.10 -13.82
C SER A 133 5.01 12.01 -14.22
N LYS A 134 4.29 11.47 -13.24
CA LYS A 134 3.26 10.45 -13.45
C LYS A 134 2.04 10.73 -12.56
N VAL A 135 0.87 10.57 -13.14
CA VAL A 135 -0.40 10.62 -12.40
C VAL A 135 -0.84 9.20 -12.10
N GLY A 136 -1.04 8.87 -10.82
CA GLY A 136 -1.42 7.52 -10.39
C GLY A 136 -2.30 7.51 -9.14
N GLY A 137 -2.47 6.33 -8.58
CA GLY A 137 -3.14 6.16 -7.28
C GLY A 137 -4.66 5.99 -7.34
N ASN A 138 -5.27 5.60 -8.46
CA ASN A 138 -6.71 5.34 -8.45
C ASN A 138 -7.25 4.26 -9.40
N ILE A 139 -6.58 3.87 -10.46
CA ILE A 139 -7.17 2.90 -11.42
C ILE A 139 -6.09 1.97 -11.97
N GLY A 140 -6.11 0.73 -11.52
CA GLY A 140 -5.43 -0.38 -12.19
C GLY A 140 -4.01 -0.71 -11.71
N MET A 141 -3.33 0.15 -10.96
CA MET A 141 -2.00 -0.14 -10.41
C MET A 141 -1.85 0.39 -8.99
N ALA A 142 -1.20 -0.37 -8.12
CA ALA A 142 -0.86 0.07 -6.76
C ALA A 142 0.14 1.22 -6.82
N LEU A 143 -0.03 2.22 -5.96
CA LEU A 143 0.91 3.35 -5.86
C LEU A 143 2.33 2.85 -5.51
N THR A 144 2.43 1.84 -4.67
CA THR A 144 3.68 1.17 -4.31
C THR A 144 4.42 0.61 -5.54
N LYS A 145 3.70 0.00 -6.50
CA LYS A 145 4.29 -0.48 -7.75
C LYS A 145 4.65 0.64 -8.73
N GLU A 146 3.87 1.71 -8.71
CA GLU A 146 4.14 2.87 -9.55
C GLU A 146 5.46 3.54 -9.15
N VAL A 147 5.63 3.84 -7.87
CA VAL A 147 6.84 4.52 -7.35
C VAL A 147 8.10 3.68 -7.50
N GLU A 148 7.99 2.35 -7.44
CA GLU A 148 9.10 1.42 -7.61
C GLU A 148 9.75 1.51 -9.01
N THR A 149 8.97 1.90 -10.02
CA THR A 149 9.42 2.01 -11.41
C THR A 149 9.82 3.43 -11.83
N MET A 150 9.67 4.40 -10.95
CA MET A 150 9.94 5.80 -11.27
C MET A 150 11.40 6.17 -10.97
N PRO A 151 12.02 7.01 -11.80
CA PRO A 151 13.37 7.54 -11.53
C PRO A 151 13.39 8.35 -10.23
N ASP A 152 14.56 8.40 -9.59
CA ASP A 152 14.81 9.33 -8.49
C ASP A 152 14.55 10.78 -8.94
N ASN A 153 14.09 11.62 -8.02
CA ASN A 153 13.72 13.02 -8.28
C ASN A 153 12.58 13.23 -9.29
N SER A 154 11.81 12.19 -9.63
CA SER A 154 10.59 12.35 -10.42
C SER A 154 9.39 12.77 -9.54
N TRP A 155 8.27 13.10 -10.19
CA TRP A 155 7.06 13.58 -9.54
C TRP A 155 5.92 12.57 -9.68
N GLN A 156 5.38 12.12 -8.56
CA GLN A 156 4.19 11.29 -8.51
C GLN A 156 3.01 12.13 -8.03
N ILE A 157 1.97 12.20 -8.83
CA ILE A 157 0.70 12.85 -8.44
C ILE A 157 -0.27 11.75 -8.04
N GLY A 158 -0.61 11.69 -6.75
CA GLY A 158 -1.51 10.69 -6.19
C GLY A 158 -2.85 11.27 -5.76
N ARG A 159 -3.94 10.51 -5.97
CA ARG A 159 -5.25 10.81 -5.38
C ARG A 159 -5.34 10.10 -4.05
N ALA A 160 -5.47 10.86 -2.96
CA ALA A 160 -5.73 10.31 -1.65
C ALA A 160 -7.24 10.21 -1.40
N HIS A 161 -7.70 9.05 -0.93
CA HIS A 161 -9.01 8.91 -0.30
C HIS A 161 -8.81 9.09 1.21
N VAL A 162 -9.47 10.09 1.76
CA VAL A 162 -9.58 10.31 3.21
C VAL A 162 -10.91 9.78 3.65
#